data_cd15d1323e3a3eaf24c3244294ce62a0
#
_entry.id   cd15d1323e3a3eaf24c3244294ce62a0
#
_cell.length_a   1.000
_cell.length_b   1.000
_cell.length_c   1.000
_cell.angle_alpha   90.00
_cell.angle_beta   90.00
_cell.angle_gamma   90.00
#
_symmetry.space_group_name_H-M   'P 1'
#
loop_
_entity.id
_entity.type
_entity.pdbx_description
1 polymer ?
#
loop_
_entity_poly.entity_id
_entity_poly.type
_entity_poly.pdbx_seq_one_letter_code
_entity_poly.pdbx_strand_id
1 'polypeptide(L)'
;AAAIHTLEEMSWPWILHASEPVGHGYPGKGSARPERLWKLLQPALVAAPRMRLCLAHLGGGLPFYAHMPEVAELCRRLWFDTAALPYLYRGGALQTVEQLLGPGRICFGSDYPLLAPSRYRELIPQDQGPAPDWLYRQAPSAWLGGLHGPGRGGSSP
;
A
#
# COMPACT_ATOMS: atom_id res chain seq x y z
N ALA A 1 8.05 -10.41 -16.98
CA ALA A 1 9.43 -10.64 -16.51
C ALA A 1 10.32 -9.40 -16.74
N ALA A 2 10.48 -8.90 -17.96
CA ALA A 2 11.38 -7.76 -18.26
C ALA A 2 11.06 -6.51 -17.43
N ALA A 3 9.81 -6.04 -17.42
CA ALA A 3 9.42 -4.84 -16.67
C ALA A 3 9.75 -4.94 -15.16
N ILE A 4 9.51 -6.09 -14.53
CA ILE A 4 9.80 -6.30 -13.11
C ILE A 4 11.31 -6.17 -12.84
N HIS A 5 12.13 -6.76 -13.72
CA HIS A 5 13.58 -6.68 -13.61
C HIS A 5 14.09 -5.25 -13.76
N THR A 6 13.64 -4.54 -14.80
CA THR A 6 14.00 -3.12 -15.00
C THR A 6 13.68 -2.26 -13.79
N LEU A 7 12.56 -2.50 -13.14
CA LEU A 7 12.13 -1.70 -12.00
C LEU A 7 12.91 -2.00 -10.74
N GLU A 8 13.29 -3.25 -10.54
CA GLU A 8 14.20 -3.61 -9.46
C GLU A 8 15.56 -2.95 -9.66
N GLU A 9 16.11 -2.96 -10.87
CA GLU A 9 17.37 -2.29 -11.22
C GLU A 9 17.31 -0.79 -10.96
N MET A 10 16.21 -0.14 -11.35
CA MET A 10 15.99 1.29 -11.13
C MET A 10 15.72 1.63 -9.65
N SER A 11 15.44 0.64 -8.83
CA SER A 11 15.05 0.82 -7.42
C SER A 11 13.90 1.81 -7.22
N TRP A 12 12.98 1.90 -8.18
CA TRP A 12 11.84 2.79 -8.11
C TRP A 12 10.70 2.18 -7.29
N PRO A 13 10.04 2.96 -6.43
CA PRO A 13 8.81 2.53 -5.79
C PRO A 13 7.66 2.54 -6.79
N TRP A 14 6.76 1.56 -6.67
CA TRP A 14 5.62 1.40 -7.57
C TRP A 14 4.32 1.40 -6.84
N ILE A 15 3.29 1.93 -7.51
CA ILE A 15 1.90 1.72 -7.15
C ILE A 15 1.24 0.88 -8.25
N LEU A 16 0.60 -0.20 -7.84
CA LEU A 16 -0.21 -1.04 -8.72
C LEU A 16 -1.67 -0.94 -8.29
N HIS A 17 -2.54 -0.58 -9.24
CA HIS A 17 -3.97 -0.61 -9.01
C HIS A 17 -4.44 -2.02 -8.66
N ALA A 18 -5.29 -2.13 -7.65
CA ALA A 18 -5.94 -3.37 -7.25
C ALA A 18 -7.46 -3.18 -7.18
N SER A 19 -8.21 -4.27 -7.33
CA SER A 19 -9.67 -4.20 -7.31
C SER A 19 -10.26 -5.34 -6.50
N GLU A 20 -11.34 -5.07 -5.80
CA GLU A 20 -12.09 -6.04 -5.02
C GLU A 20 -12.75 -7.08 -5.95
N PRO A 21 -12.75 -8.37 -5.57
CA PRO A 21 -13.39 -9.43 -6.35
C PRO A 21 -14.93 -9.34 -6.32
N VAL A 22 -15.47 -8.75 -5.26
CA VAL A 22 -16.90 -8.62 -4.97
C VAL A 22 -17.28 -7.16 -4.74
N GLY A 23 -18.53 -6.88 -4.41
CA GLY A 23 -19.04 -5.54 -4.17
C GLY A 23 -19.57 -4.87 -5.43
N HIS A 24 -19.95 -3.60 -5.28
CA HIS A 24 -20.55 -2.84 -6.38
C HIS A 24 -19.59 -2.59 -7.56
N GLY A 25 -20.17 -2.40 -8.74
CA GLY A 25 -19.41 -1.96 -9.90
C GLY A 25 -19.12 -0.47 -9.84
N TYR A 26 -17.91 -0.07 -10.23
CA TYR A 26 -17.52 1.34 -10.34
C TYR A 26 -16.58 1.55 -11.55
N PRO A 27 -16.49 2.75 -12.11
CA PRO A 27 -15.52 3.05 -13.15
C PRO A 27 -14.09 2.78 -12.66
N GLY A 28 -13.31 2.04 -13.44
CA GLY A 28 -11.93 1.66 -13.05
C GLY A 28 -11.82 0.32 -12.31
N LYS A 29 -12.94 -0.33 -11.94
CA LYS A 29 -12.88 -1.69 -11.38
C LYS A 29 -12.31 -2.65 -12.41
N GLY A 30 -11.10 -3.10 -12.15
CA GLY A 30 -10.30 -3.89 -13.07
C GLY A 30 -10.25 -5.38 -12.72
N SER A 31 -9.28 -6.05 -13.34
CA SER A 31 -9.04 -7.49 -13.17
C SER A 31 -7.92 -7.81 -12.18
N ALA A 32 -7.27 -6.81 -11.59
CA ALA A 32 -6.20 -6.96 -10.60
C ALA A 32 -6.77 -7.33 -9.21
N ARG A 33 -7.39 -8.50 -9.14
CA ARG A 33 -8.03 -9.05 -7.94
C ARG A 33 -7.04 -9.83 -7.09
N PRO A 34 -7.30 -10.03 -5.78
CA PRO A 34 -6.40 -10.73 -4.86
C PRO A 34 -5.83 -12.03 -5.38
N GLU A 35 -6.66 -12.89 -5.99
CA GLU A 35 -6.20 -14.16 -6.57
C GLU A 35 -5.16 -13.98 -7.68
N ARG A 36 -5.39 -13.01 -8.58
CA ARG A 36 -4.46 -12.72 -9.67
C ARG A 36 -3.19 -12.06 -9.16
N LEU A 37 -3.33 -11.14 -8.20
CA LEU A 37 -2.18 -10.50 -7.54
C LEU A 37 -1.32 -11.54 -6.84
N TRP A 38 -1.93 -12.47 -6.11
CA TRP A 38 -1.24 -13.59 -5.48
C TRP A 38 -0.39 -14.38 -6.49
N LYS A 39 -1.01 -14.87 -7.57
CA LYS A 39 -0.34 -15.67 -8.61
C LYS A 39 0.78 -14.91 -9.32
N LEU A 40 0.62 -13.59 -9.52
CA LEU A 40 1.61 -12.74 -10.18
C LEU A 40 2.77 -12.37 -9.25
N LEU A 41 2.47 -11.97 -8.03
CA LEU A 41 3.45 -11.33 -7.16
C LEU A 41 4.33 -12.33 -6.42
N GLN A 42 3.84 -13.53 -6.15
CA GLN A 42 4.63 -14.56 -5.48
C GLN A 42 5.94 -14.86 -6.24
N PRO A 43 5.91 -15.25 -7.52
CA PRO A 43 7.14 -15.45 -8.28
C PRO A 43 7.89 -14.15 -8.56
N ALA A 44 7.18 -13.03 -8.74
CA ALA A 44 7.80 -11.74 -9.02
C ALA A 44 8.68 -11.25 -7.88
N LEU A 45 8.22 -11.37 -6.63
CA LEU A 45 8.97 -10.97 -5.45
C LEU A 45 10.15 -11.92 -5.13
N VAL A 46 10.10 -13.16 -5.62
CA VAL A 46 11.27 -14.05 -5.56
C VAL A 46 12.32 -13.60 -6.57
N ALA A 47 11.90 -13.27 -7.79
CA ALA A 47 12.79 -12.82 -8.86
C ALA A 47 13.35 -11.40 -8.62
N ALA A 48 12.61 -10.55 -7.91
CA ALA A 48 12.95 -9.16 -7.64
C ALA A 48 12.82 -8.85 -6.14
N PRO A 49 13.76 -9.33 -5.30
CA PRO A 49 13.64 -9.25 -3.83
C PRO A 49 13.70 -7.82 -3.28
N ARG A 50 14.23 -6.87 -4.03
CA ARG A 50 14.30 -5.45 -3.63
C ARG A 50 13.17 -4.60 -4.17
N MET A 51 12.25 -5.18 -4.92
CA MET A 51 11.10 -4.47 -5.48
C MET A 51 10.23 -3.85 -4.38
N ARG A 52 9.93 -2.55 -4.52
CA ARG A 52 9.10 -1.78 -3.60
C ARG A 52 7.75 -1.52 -4.23
N LEU A 53 6.77 -2.34 -3.90
CA LEU A 53 5.44 -2.32 -4.50
C LEU A 53 4.38 -1.95 -3.47
N CYS A 54 3.61 -0.91 -3.75
CA CYS A 54 2.39 -0.54 -3.06
C CYS A 54 1.18 -0.97 -3.88
N LEU A 55 0.24 -1.68 -3.27
CA LEU A 55 -1.03 -2.06 -3.89
C LEU A 55 -2.09 -1.05 -3.46
N ALA A 56 -2.68 -0.36 -4.43
CA ALA A 56 -3.74 0.61 -4.19
C ALA A 56 -5.00 -0.04 -3.61
N HIS A 57 -5.81 0.75 -2.91
CA HIS A 57 -7.14 0.34 -2.40
C HIS A 57 -7.07 -0.87 -1.46
N LEU A 58 -6.12 -0.85 -0.50
CA LEU A 58 -5.81 -2.02 0.36
C LEU A 58 -5.61 -3.32 -0.46
N GLY A 59 -4.98 -3.21 -1.64
CA GLY A 59 -4.69 -4.37 -2.47
C GLY A 59 -5.93 -5.11 -2.95
N GLY A 60 -7.07 -4.41 -3.11
CA GLY A 60 -8.35 -5.04 -3.44
C GLY A 60 -8.82 -6.03 -2.38
N GLY A 61 -8.38 -5.87 -1.13
CA GLY A 61 -8.73 -6.75 -0.03
C GLY A 61 -7.76 -7.92 0.20
N LEU A 62 -6.64 -7.99 -0.51
CA LEU A 62 -5.64 -9.03 -0.31
C LEU A 62 -5.18 -9.18 1.15
N PRO A 63 -4.95 -8.11 1.93
CA PRO A 63 -4.54 -8.22 3.33
C PRO A 63 -5.52 -8.97 4.24
N PHE A 64 -6.81 -8.98 3.94
CA PHE A 64 -7.79 -9.69 4.75
C PHE A 64 -7.61 -11.23 4.72
N TYR A 65 -6.85 -11.74 3.75
CA TYR A 65 -6.45 -13.14 3.69
C TYR A 65 -5.17 -13.44 4.46
N ALA A 66 -4.56 -12.47 5.14
CA ALA A 66 -3.31 -12.65 5.87
C ALA A 66 -3.43 -13.49 7.17
N HIS A 67 -4.61 -14.01 7.48
CA HIS A 67 -4.75 -15.15 8.41
C HIS A 67 -4.17 -16.45 7.82
N MET A 68 -4.00 -16.54 6.50
CA MET A 68 -3.29 -17.63 5.84
C MET A 68 -1.79 -17.31 5.88
N PRO A 69 -0.96 -18.18 6.44
CA PRO A 69 0.47 -17.91 6.65
C PRO A 69 1.22 -17.50 5.37
N GLU A 70 0.94 -18.17 4.27
CA GLU A 70 1.55 -17.89 2.97
C GLU A 70 1.14 -16.51 2.41
N VAL A 71 -0.10 -16.07 2.65
CA VAL A 71 -0.55 -14.72 2.26
C VAL A 71 0.08 -13.66 3.15
N ALA A 72 0.18 -13.93 4.45
CA ALA A 72 0.87 -13.04 5.39
C ALA A 72 2.32 -12.81 4.97
N GLU A 73 3.03 -13.85 4.57
CA GLU A 73 4.41 -13.77 4.11
C GLU A 73 4.55 -12.86 2.87
N LEU A 74 3.66 -13.01 1.90
CA LEU A 74 3.60 -12.13 0.74
C LEU A 74 3.31 -10.68 1.16
N CYS A 75 2.27 -10.48 1.98
CA CYS A 75 1.85 -9.14 2.39
C CYS A 75 2.92 -8.38 3.18
N ARG A 76 3.76 -9.06 3.96
CA ARG A 76 4.89 -8.43 4.66
C ARG A 76 5.93 -7.82 3.73
N ARG A 77 5.95 -8.19 2.47
CA ARG A 77 6.86 -7.68 1.44
C ARG A 77 6.25 -6.56 0.60
N LEU A 78 4.99 -6.24 0.82
CA LEU A 78 4.21 -5.25 0.08
C LEU A 78 3.87 -4.06 0.97
N TRP A 79 3.50 -2.97 0.34
CA TRP A 79 2.79 -1.85 0.96
C TRP A 79 1.38 -1.78 0.38
N PHE A 80 0.51 -1.12 1.10
CA PHE A 80 -0.89 -0.93 0.72
C PHE A 80 -1.25 0.53 0.95
N ASP A 81 -2.16 1.08 0.16
CA ASP A 81 -2.64 2.42 0.42
C ASP A 81 -4.12 2.45 0.80
N THR A 82 -4.53 3.62 1.29
CA THR A 82 -5.91 3.88 1.71
C THR A 82 -6.75 4.52 0.61
N ALA A 83 -6.26 4.60 -0.63
CA ALA A 83 -6.96 5.24 -1.73
C ALA A 83 -8.40 4.73 -1.87
N ALA A 84 -9.35 5.63 -2.03
CA ALA A 84 -10.80 5.37 -2.17
C ALA A 84 -11.46 4.56 -1.02
N LEU A 85 -10.78 4.31 0.09
CA LEU A 85 -11.31 3.50 1.20
C LEU A 85 -12.73 3.88 1.65
N PRO A 86 -13.10 5.18 1.80
CA PRO A 86 -14.45 5.56 2.19
C PRO A 86 -15.57 5.05 1.29
N TYR A 87 -15.25 4.73 0.03
CA TYR A 87 -16.21 4.14 -0.90
C TYR A 87 -16.21 2.62 -0.88
N LEU A 88 -15.12 2.00 -0.49
CA LEU A 88 -14.88 0.57 -0.66
C LEU A 88 -15.14 -0.23 0.61
N TYR A 89 -14.83 0.35 1.77
CA TYR A 89 -14.86 -0.36 3.05
C TYR A 89 -15.53 0.47 4.13
N ARG A 90 -16.12 -0.23 5.10
CA ARG A 90 -16.65 0.40 6.33
C ARG A 90 -15.53 0.70 7.31
N GLY A 91 -15.84 1.51 8.33
CA GLY A 91 -14.94 1.75 9.46
C GLY A 91 -14.44 0.42 10.09
N GLY A 92 -13.21 0.42 10.55
CA GLY A 92 -12.55 -0.77 11.11
C GLY A 92 -11.70 -1.57 10.10
N ALA A 93 -11.90 -1.40 8.78
CA ALA A 93 -11.10 -2.10 7.78
C ALA A 93 -9.61 -1.77 7.90
N LEU A 94 -9.29 -0.50 8.11
CA LEU A 94 -7.92 -0.03 8.27
C LEU A 94 -7.26 -0.63 9.52
N GLN A 95 -7.96 -0.61 10.65
CA GLN A 95 -7.50 -1.20 11.91
C GLN A 95 -7.27 -2.71 11.79
N THR A 96 -8.18 -3.41 11.09
CA THR A 96 -8.03 -4.85 10.84
C THR A 96 -6.75 -5.13 10.05
N VAL A 97 -6.49 -4.39 8.98
CA VAL A 97 -5.29 -4.59 8.17
C VAL A 97 -4.03 -4.22 8.94
N GLU A 98 -4.05 -3.16 9.75
CA GLU A 98 -2.95 -2.80 10.65
C GLU A 98 -2.63 -3.91 11.64
N GLN A 99 -3.65 -4.51 12.25
CA GLN A 99 -3.47 -5.64 13.17
C GLN A 99 -2.87 -6.87 12.48
N LEU A 100 -3.26 -7.15 11.24
CA LEU A 100 -2.77 -8.29 10.47
C LEU A 100 -1.34 -8.14 9.97
N LEU A 101 -0.97 -6.94 9.53
CA LEU A 101 0.31 -6.69 8.86
C LEU A 101 1.31 -5.94 9.71
N GLY A 102 0.87 -5.31 10.78
CA GLY A 102 1.65 -4.39 11.61
C GLY A 102 1.71 -2.97 11.03
N PRO A 103 2.10 -2.00 11.85
CA PRO A 103 2.31 -0.61 11.41
C PRO A 103 3.46 -0.55 10.42
N GLY A 104 3.40 0.41 9.50
CA GLY A 104 4.46 0.62 8.51
C GLY A 104 4.26 -0.12 7.19
N ARG A 105 3.11 -0.76 6.98
CA ARG A 105 2.73 -1.37 5.71
C ARG A 105 1.59 -0.67 4.99
N ILE A 106 0.95 0.31 5.63
CA ILE A 106 -0.16 1.05 5.04
C ILE A 106 0.24 2.52 4.88
N CYS A 107 0.16 3.02 3.66
CA CYS A 107 0.43 4.40 3.28
C CYS A 107 -0.88 5.16 3.13
N PHE A 108 -0.91 6.42 3.54
CA PHE A 108 -2.06 7.28 3.24
C PHE A 108 -2.10 7.61 1.75
N GLY A 109 -3.23 7.36 1.12
CA GLY A 109 -3.59 7.81 -0.21
C GLY A 109 -5.06 8.23 -0.23
N SER A 110 -5.41 9.33 -0.90
CA SER A 110 -6.78 9.81 -0.97
C SER A 110 -7.50 9.48 -2.28
N ASP A 111 -6.75 9.10 -3.30
CA ASP A 111 -7.26 8.97 -4.67
C ASP A 111 -7.81 10.32 -5.19
N TYR A 112 -7.16 11.41 -4.82
CA TYR A 112 -7.53 12.74 -5.30
C TYR A 112 -7.39 12.81 -6.85
N PRO A 113 -8.34 13.40 -7.59
CA PRO A 113 -9.44 14.26 -7.12
C PRO A 113 -10.76 13.52 -6.78
N LEU A 114 -10.79 12.19 -6.83
CA LEU A 114 -11.99 11.41 -6.54
C LEU A 114 -12.49 11.65 -5.11
N LEU A 115 -11.58 11.71 -4.13
CA LEU A 115 -11.87 11.99 -2.73
C LEU A 115 -10.94 13.06 -2.17
N ALA A 116 -11.55 14.01 -1.46
CA ALA A 116 -10.78 14.95 -0.65
C ALA A 116 -10.22 14.25 0.61
N PRO A 117 -9.00 14.57 1.07
CA PRO A 117 -8.42 13.97 2.27
C PRO A 117 -9.30 14.10 3.53
N SER A 118 -10.14 15.15 3.60
CA SER A 118 -11.07 15.35 4.72
C SER A 118 -12.11 14.23 4.88
N ARG A 119 -12.41 13.48 3.82
CA ARG A 119 -13.36 12.37 3.85
C ARG A 119 -12.84 11.15 4.63
N TYR A 120 -11.55 11.14 4.96
CA TYR A 120 -10.90 10.05 5.68
C TYR A 120 -10.97 10.17 7.20
N ARG A 121 -11.52 11.28 7.73
CA ARG A 121 -11.57 11.54 9.18
C ARG A 121 -12.27 10.45 9.99
N GLU A 122 -13.31 9.83 9.43
CA GLU A 122 -14.07 8.77 10.08
C GLU A 122 -13.37 7.39 10.01
N LEU A 123 -12.46 7.20 9.08
CA LEU A 123 -11.76 5.94 8.88
C LEU A 123 -10.42 5.88 9.61
N ILE A 124 -9.81 7.04 9.82
CA ILE A 124 -8.54 7.14 10.53
C ILE A 124 -8.84 7.44 11.98
N PRO A 125 -8.38 6.60 12.93
CA PRO A 125 -8.60 6.81 14.34
C PRO A 125 -8.15 8.23 14.76
N GLN A 126 -9.06 8.99 15.36
CA GLN A 126 -8.80 10.36 15.84
C GLN A 126 -8.48 10.37 17.34
N ASP A 127 -8.71 9.27 18.02
CA ASP A 127 -8.80 9.18 19.48
C ASP A 127 -7.44 9.20 20.17
N GLN A 128 -6.35 9.19 19.44
CA GLN A 128 -4.99 9.08 19.97
C GLN A 128 -4.07 10.28 19.63
N GLY A 129 -4.62 11.43 19.35
CA GLY A 129 -3.82 12.62 19.06
C GLY A 129 -3.58 12.88 17.57
N PRO A 130 -2.44 13.47 17.19
CA PRO A 130 -2.17 13.79 15.79
C PRO A 130 -2.19 12.53 14.92
N ALA A 131 -2.60 12.72 13.66
CA ALA A 131 -2.72 11.65 12.68
C ALA A 131 -1.59 10.61 12.79
N PRO A 132 -1.91 9.30 12.74
CA PRO A 132 -0.95 8.24 13.08
C PRO A 132 0.33 8.35 12.25
N ASP A 133 1.46 8.51 12.91
CA ASP A 133 2.77 8.69 12.26
C ASP A 133 3.13 7.50 11.36
N TRP A 134 2.71 6.30 11.73
CA TRP A 134 2.93 5.09 10.92
C TRP A 134 2.27 5.18 9.54
N LEU A 135 1.08 5.83 9.45
CA LEU A 135 0.32 5.94 8.20
C LEU A 135 0.88 7.03 7.27
N TYR A 136 1.29 8.16 7.85
CA TYR A 136 1.67 9.35 7.08
C TYR A 136 3.17 9.48 6.84
N ARG A 137 4.00 8.85 7.66
CA ARG A 137 5.47 8.99 7.58
C ARG A 137 6.21 7.67 7.52
N GLN A 138 5.99 6.76 8.47
CA GLN A 138 6.81 5.54 8.57
C GLN A 138 6.64 4.64 7.34
N ALA A 139 5.40 4.28 6.99
CA ALA A 139 5.14 3.43 5.84
C ALA A 139 5.53 4.09 4.50
N PRO A 140 5.17 5.37 4.23
CA PRO A 140 5.64 6.05 3.04
C PRO A 140 7.16 6.15 2.96
N SER A 141 7.84 6.49 4.05
CA SER A 141 9.31 6.58 4.06
C SER A 141 9.98 5.24 3.78
N ALA A 142 9.46 4.16 4.35
CA ALA A 142 9.96 2.81 4.09
C ALA A 142 9.73 2.37 2.64
N TRP A 143 8.54 2.64 2.11
CA TRP A 143 8.20 2.33 0.73
C TRP A 143 9.03 3.14 -0.26
N LEU A 144 9.17 4.44 -0.05
CA LEU A 144 9.97 5.33 -0.89
C LEU A 144 11.49 5.06 -0.76
N GLY A 145 11.91 4.24 0.21
CA GLY A 145 13.31 3.85 0.40
C GLY A 145 14.16 4.94 0.99
N GLY A 146 13.55 5.78 1.85
CA GLY A 146 14.26 6.90 2.45
C GLY A 146 14.90 7.78 1.37
N LEU A 147 14.08 8.31 0.45
CA LEU A 147 14.53 9.31 -0.52
C LEU A 147 14.99 10.57 0.23
N HIS A 148 16.04 10.45 1.01
CA HIS A 148 16.87 11.57 1.36
C HIS A 148 17.65 11.88 0.09
N GLY A 149 17.32 12.98 -0.55
CA GLY A 149 18.17 13.54 -1.59
C GLY A 149 19.62 13.61 -1.09
N PRO A 150 20.61 13.58 -1.99
CA PRO A 150 22.01 13.67 -1.60
C PRO A 150 22.13 14.84 -0.63
N GLY A 151 22.61 14.55 0.58
CA GLY A 151 22.78 15.55 1.62
C GLY A 151 23.48 16.75 1.02
N ARG A 152 22.86 17.92 1.09
CA ARG A 152 23.60 19.16 0.85
C ARG A 152 24.68 19.18 1.91
N GLY A 153 25.86 18.74 1.51
CA GLY A 153 27.06 18.98 2.26
C GLY A 153 27.22 20.50 2.40
N GLY A 154 26.77 21.00 3.52
CA GLY A 154 27.07 22.37 3.94
C GLY A 154 28.55 22.44 4.29
N SER A 155 29.37 22.70 3.33
CA SER A 155 30.66 23.30 3.59
C SER A 155 30.38 24.75 3.94
N SER A 156 30.42 25.06 5.22
CA SER A 156 30.56 26.43 5.70
C SER A 156 32.04 26.80 5.69
N PRO A 157 32.39 28.01 5.26
CA PRO A 157 33.74 28.53 5.25
C PRO A 157 34.27 28.79 6.67
#